data_2ef5bca0645849f372feb5bc9994a8b8
#
_entry.id   2ef5bca0645849f372feb5bc9994a8b8
#
_cell.length_a   1.000
_cell.length_b   1.000
_cell.length_c   1.000
_cell.angle_alpha   90.00
_cell.angle_beta   90.00
_cell.angle_gamma   90.00
#
_symmetry.space_group_name_H-M   'P 1'
#
loop_
_entity.id
_entity.type
_entity.pdbx_description
1 polymer ?
#
loop_
_entity_poly.entity_id
_entity_poly.type
_entity_poly.pdbx_seq_one_letter_code
_entity_poly.pdbx_strand_id
1 'polypeptide(L)'
;VTETNTNTIPVPADGFIPGPVLLLGAPGVGKGTQAQILMDLWGIPQISTGDIIRENIKQGTPVGREFQDLVAQGIFVPDDLVNRMVQGRLSKPDVGRGYILDGYPRTLGQAEWLDEQLDGPGFPGADGDMTAAGRLPVIAVSIEVRYDELLRRITGRRTGSVSKKIYNIYTHPPLVEGLDDVDGTPLVQRPDDTEEVFAERMKQFAELTAPVIEHYRGLGRFEVVDGEKSVETVTASIATALERLRHRTA
;
A
#
# COMPACT_ATOMS: atom_id res chain seq x y z
N VAL A 1 -22.16 -7.61 31.29
CA VAL A 1 -21.51 -6.58 30.48
C VAL A 1 -21.44 -7.12 29.08
N THR A 2 -22.39 -6.72 28.24
CA THR A 2 -22.47 -7.09 26.83
C THR A 2 -21.39 -6.33 26.08
N GLU A 3 -20.33 -7.02 25.67
CA GLU A 3 -19.41 -6.50 24.67
C GLU A 3 -20.19 -6.25 23.37
N THR A 4 -20.40 -5.02 23.04
CA THR A 4 -20.92 -4.60 21.73
C THR A 4 -19.84 -4.91 20.70
N ASN A 5 -20.04 -6.01 19.99
CA ASN A 5 -19.20 -6.42 18.85
C ASN A 5 -19.47 -5.46 17.69
N THR A 6 -18.83 -4.29 17.70
CA THR A 6 -18.91 -3.31 16.62
C THR A 6 -17.82 -3.60 15.58
N ASN A 7 -17.99 -4.71 14.86
CA ASN A 7 -17.17 -5.05 13.68
C ASN A 7 -17.72 -4.36 12.41
N THR A 8 -18.31 -3.19 12.58
CA THR A 8 -18.82 -2.40 11.45
C THR A 8 -17.67 -1.49 10.98
N ILE A 9 -17.18 -1.71 9.78
CA ILE A 9 -16.24 -0.78 9.13
C ILE A 9 -16.96 0.57 9.08
N PRO A 10 -16.39 1.65 9.65
CA PRO A 10 -17.05 2.95 9.63
C PRO A 10 -17.26 3.40 8.18
N VAL A 11 -18.49 3.70 7.84
CA VAL A 11 -18.81 4.37 6.57
C VAL A 11 -18.38 5.82 6.75
N PRO A 12 -17.53 6.37 5.85
CA PRO A 12 -17.08 7.74 5.95
C PRO A 12 -18.27 8.71 6.01
N ALA A 13 -18.14 9.78 6.79
CA ALA A 13 -19.13 10.85 6.79
C ALA A 13 -19.34 11.40 5.36
N ASP A 14 -20.58 11.83 5.05
CA ASP A 14 -20.88 12.46 3.78
C ASP A 14 -19.90 13.62 3.51
N GLY A 15 -19.25 13.60 2.35
CA GLY A 15 -18.26 14.61 2.00
C GLY A 15 -16.82 14.35 2.51
N PHE A 16 -16.54 13.21 3.15
CA PHE A 16 -15.18 12.86 3.54
C PHE A 16 -14.26 12.73 2.30
N ILE A 17 -13.15 13.46 2.33
CA ILE A 17 -12.11 13.40 1.31
C ILE A 17 -10.89 12.72 1.94
N PRO A 18 -10.57 11.46 1.55
CA PRO A 18 -9.43 10.75 2.11
C PRO A 18 -8.10 11.47 1.86
N GLY A 19 -7.96 12.08 0.67
CA GLY A 19 -6.71 12.70 0.22
C GLY A 19 -5.59 11.67 0.02
N PRO A 20 -4.33 12.12 0.05
CA PRO A 20 -3.17 11.25 -0.03
C PRO A 20 -3.02 10.40 1.23
N VAL A 21 -3.07 9.07 1.09
CA VAL A 21 -2.94 8.10 2.18
C VAL A 21 -1.75 7.19 1.93
N LEU A 22 -0.90 7.01 2.93
CA LEU A 22 0.18 6.03 2.92
C LEU A 22 -0.17 4.84 3.80
N LEU A 23 -0.06 3.63 3.24
CA LEU A 23 -0.03 2.40 4.03
C LEU A 23 1.42 1.95 4.16
N LEU A 24 1.96 2.09 5.36
CA LEU A 24 3.32 1.70 5.72
C LEU A 24 3.34 0.38 6.50
N GLY A 25 4.52 -0.21 6.64
CA GLY A 25 4.74 -1.45 7.36
C GLY A 25 5.58 -2.43 6.57
N ALA A 26 6.10 -3.44 7.26
CA ALA A 26 7.00 -4.45 6.73
C ALA A 26 6.38 -5.27 5.57
N PRO A 27 7.18 -5.96 4.75
CA PRO A 27 6.65 -6.95 3.80
C PRO A 27 5.77 -7.97 4.50
N GLY A 28 4.59 -8.28 3.93
CA GLY A 28 3.68 -9.28 4.49
C GLY A 28 2.64 -8.78 5.49
N VAL A 29 2.67 -7.52 5.94
CA VAL A 29 1.70 -6.98 6.92
C VAL A 29 0.24 -6.91 6.41
N GLY A 30 0.01 -7.03 5.09
CA GLY A 30 -1.33 -6.97 4.51
C GLY A 30 -1.70 -5.64 3.86
N LYS A 31 -0.75 -4.74 3.58
CA LYS A 31 -1.01 -3.43 2.93
C LYS A 31 -1.90 -3.54 1.69
N GLY A 32 -1.56 -4.44 0.77
CA GLY A 32 -2.32 -4.61 -0.47
C GLY A 32 -3.76 -5.06 -0.23
N THR A 33 -4.00 -5.96 0.73
CA THR A 33 -5.35 -6.39 1.11
C THR A 33 -6.16 -5.22 1.68
N GLN A 34 -5.56 -4.46 2.59
CA GLN A 34 -6.20 -3.30 3.19
C GLN A 34 -6.44 -2.18 2.18
N ALA A 35 -5.48 -1.93 1.28
CA ALA A 35 -5.65 -0.95 0.22
C ALA A 35 -6.81 -1.29 -0.71
N GLN A 36 -6.98 -2.56 -1.10
CA GLN A 36 -8.12 -2.98 -1.92
C GLN A 36 -9.46 -2.71 -1.23
N ILE A 37 -9.59 -3.05 0.06
CA ILE A 37 -10.82 -2.83 0.82
C ILE A 37 -11.12 -1.31 0.96
N LEU A 38 -10.10 -0.52 1.29
CA LEU A 38 -10.25 0.93 1.43
C LEU A 38 -10.54 1.62 0.09
N MET A 39 -9.97 1.12 -1.01
CA MET A 39 -10.27 1.59 -2.37
C MET A 39 -11.76 1.43 -2.68
N ASP A 40 -12.32 0.25 -2.39
CA ASP A 40 -13.74 -0.02 -2.60
C ASP A 40 -14.64 0.83 -1.67
N LEU A 41 -14.22 0.99 -0.41
CA LEU A 41 -14.95 1.76 0.60
C LEU A 41 -15.01 3.25 0.27
N TRP A 42 -13.93 3.84 -0.24
CA TRP A 42 -13.81 5.29 -0.46
C TRP A 42 -13.90 5.71 -1.93
N GLY A 43 -13.91 4.77 -2.86
CA GLY A 43 -13.94 5.07 -4.29
C GLY A 43 -12.70 5.84 -4.76
N ILE A 44 -11.52 5.53 -4.20
CA ILE A 44 -10.23 6.13 -4.55
C ILE A 44 -9.26 5.05 -5.03
N PRO A 45 -8.34 5.35 -5.96
CA PRO A 45 -7.42 4.34 -6.49
C PRO A 45 -6.32 3.94 -5.52
N GLN A 46 -5.92 2.67 -5.57
CA GLN A 46 -4.66 2.19 -5.04
C GLN A 46 -3.54 2.41 -6.07
N ILE A 47 -2.39 2.88 -5.60
CA ILE A 47 -1.17 3.04 -6.39
C ILE A 47 -0.09 2.16 -5.76
N SER A 48 0.04 0.95 -6.28
CA SER A 48 1.05 -0.03 -5.85
C SER A 48 2.28 0.07 -6.73
N THR A 49 3.36 0.66 -6.22
CA THR A 49 4.63 0.72 -6.96
C THR A 49 5.19 -0.65 -7.28
N GLY A 50 5.00 -1.61 -6.37
CA GLY A 50 5.40 -3.00 -6.61
C GLY A 50 4.65 -3.63 -7.77
N ASP A 51 3.36 -3.34 -7.96
CA ASP A 51 2.60 -3.87 -9.10
C ASP A 51 2.96 -3.15 -10.40
N ILE A 52 3.20 -1.85 -10.37
CA ILE A 52 3.70 -1.09 -11.53
C ILE A 52 5.03 -1.66 -12.02
N ILE A 53 5.96 -1.92 -11.11
CA ILE A 53 7.28 -2.50 -11.44
C ILE A 53 7.12 -3.91 -12.01
N ARG A 54 6.34 -4.78 -11.37
CA ARG A 54 6.09 -6.14 -11.84
C ARG A 54 5.42 -6.18 -13.22
N GLU A 55 4.50 -5.27 -13.49
CA GLU A 55 3.85 -5.19 -14.80
C GLU A 55 4.84 -4.76 -15.89
N ASN A 56 5.74 -3.80 -15.61
CA ASN A 56 6.82 -3.43 -16.53
C ASN A 56 7.77 -4.59 -16.82
N ILE A 57 8.12 -5.40 -15.80
CA ILE A 57 8.94 -6.61 -15.97
C ILE A 57 8.21 -7.62 -16.87
N LYS A 58 6.92 -7.87 -16.58
CA LYS A 58 6.10 -8.82 -17.34
C LYS A 58 5.96 -8.42 -18.81
N GLN A 59 5.78 -7.13 -19.09
CA GLN A 59 5.68 -6.58 -20.43
C GLN A 59 7.04 -6.47 -21.14
N GLY A 60 8.15 -6.71 -20.43
CA GLY A 60 9.50 -6.60 -20.98
C GLY A 60 9.85 -5.20 -21.46
N THR A 61 9.32 -4.16 -20.80
CA THR A 61 9.70 -2.78 -21.10
C THR A 61 11.20 -2.57 -20.85
N PRO A 62 11.86 -1.58 -21.46
CA PRO A 62 13.27 -1.28 -21.17
C PRO A 62 13.54 -1.15 -19.67
N VAL A 63 12.69 -0.41 -18.96
CA VAL A 63 12.71 -0.21 -17.52
C VAL A 63 12.51 -1.53 -16.77
N GLY A 64 11.53 -2.35 -17.18
CA GLY A 64 11.26 -3.64 -16.55
C GLY A 64 12.44 -4.61 -16.64
N ARG A 65 13.15 -4.63 -17.78
CA ARG A 65 14.35 -5.45 -17.94
C ARG A 65 15.51 -5.00 -17.06
N GLU A 66 15.69 -3.69 -16.90
CA GLU A 66 16.74 -3.11 -16.06
C GLU A 66 16.61 -3.51 -14.58
N PHE A 67 15.37 -3.62 -14.07
CA PHE A 67 15.12 -3.87 -12.65
C PHE A 67 14.70 -5.28 -12.30
N GLN A 68 14.57 -6.16 -13.30
CA GLN A 68 14.14 -7.55 -13.08
C GLN A 68 15.00 -8.27 -12.04
N ASP A 69 16.32 -8.14 -12.13
CA ASP A 69 17.26 -8.80 -11.23
C ASP A 69 17.23 -8.19 -9.82
N LEU A 70 17.09 -6.88 -9.70
CA LEU A 70 16.94 -6.20 -8.41
C LEU A 70 15.69 -6.66 -7.67
N VAL A 71 14.56 -6.69 -8.38
CA VAL A 71 13.28 -7.12 -7.81
C VAL A 71 13.30 -8.59 -7.39
N ALA A 72 13.93 -9.45 -8.21
CA ALA A 72 14.09 -10.88 -7.89
C ALA A 72 14.90 -11.10 -6.60
N GLN A 73 15.87 -10.24 -6.32
CA GLN A 73 16.70 -10.26 -5.11
C GLN A 73 16.08 -9.50 -3.93
N GLY A 74 14.93 -8.84 -4.12
CA GLY A 74 14.28 -8.03 -3.10
C GLY A 74 14.92 -6.65 -2.87
N ILE A 75 15.85 -6.25 -3.75
CA ILE A 75 16.53 -4.94 -3.69
C ILE A 75 15.60 -3.85 -4.24
N PHE A 76 15.67 -2.66 -3.65
CA PHE A 76 14.84 -1.53 -4.08
C PHE A 76 15.32 -0.96 -5.42
N VAL A 77 14.36 -0.58 -6.23
CA VAL A 77 14.59 0.18 -7.47
C VAL A 77 15.02 1.61 -7.12
N PRO A 78 15.95 2.25 -7.90
CA PRO A 78 16.39 3.61 -7.64
C PRO A 78 15.26 4.64 -7.49
N ASP A 79 15.40 5.55 -6.53
CA ASP A 79 14.37 6.50 -6.11
C ASP A 79 13.86 7.39 -7.24
N ASP A 80 14.78 7.94 -8.06
CA ASP A 80 14.43 8.85 -9.14
C ASP A 80 13.49 8.21 -10.18
N LEU A 81 13.64 6.92 -10.39
CA LEU A 81 12.80 6.18 -11.31
C LEU A 81 11.43 5.89 -10.70
N VAL A 82 11.40 5.44 -9.44
CA VAL A 82 10.14 5.20 -8.73
C VAL A 82 9.35 6.50 -8.61
N ASN A 83 10.00 7.62 -8.29
CA ASN A 83 9.40 8.94 -8.23
C ASN A 83 8.75 9.33 -9.57
N ARG A 84 9.44 9.13 -10.70
CA ARG A 84 8.85 9.37 -12.04
C ARG A 84 7.64 8.50 -12.35
N MET A 85 7.68 7.22 -11.94
CA MET A 85 6.53 6.31 -12.10
C MET A 85 5.33 6.81 -11.27
N VAL A 86 5.56 7.18 -10.03
CA VAL A 86 4.53 7.73 -9.13
C VAL A 86 3.99 9.03 -9.69
N GLN A 87 4.83 9.96 -10.11
CA GLN A 87 4.42 11.22 -10.74
C GLN A 87 3.51 10.99 -11.94
N GLY A 88 3.91 10.09 -12.86
CA GLY A 88 3.08 9.75 -14.02
C GLY A 88 1.74 9.12 -13.65
N ARG A 89 1.65 8.41 -12.53
CA ARG A 89 0.40 7.83 -12.03
C ARG A 89 -0.47 8.89 -11.34
N LEU A 90 0.12 9.77 -10.55
CA LEU A 90 -0.58 10.85 -9.83
C LEU A 90 -1.09 11.96 -10.75
N SER A 91 -0.60 12.03 -11.98
CA SER A 91 -1.12 12.95 -13.01
C SER A 91 -2.42 12.44 -13.69
N LYS A 92 -2.97 11.29 -13.28
CA LYS A 92 -4.23 10.77 -13.81
C LYS A 92 -5.43 11.42 -13.12
N PRO A 93 -6.57 11.61 -13.83
CA PRO A 93 -7.75 12.30 -13.27
C PRO A 93 -8.44 11.52 -12.13
N ASP A 94 -8.26 10.20 -12.04
CA ASP A 94 -8.89 9.35 -11.04
C ASP A 94 -8.38 9.55 -9.60
N VAL A 95 -7.28 10.29 -9.42
CA VAL A 95 -6.72 10.61 -8.10
C VAL A 95 -7.33 11.86 -7.45
N GLY A 96 -8.28 12.50 -8.13
CA GLY A 96 -8.84 13.80 -7.75
C GLY A 96 -9.52 13.87 -6.37
N ARG A 97 -9.99 12.75 -5.83
CA ARG A 97 -10.58 12.67 -4.47
C ARG A 97 -9.60 12.15 -3.43
N GLY A 98 -8.46 11.63 -3.85
CA GLY A 98 -7.47 10.99 -3.02
C GLY A 98 -6.97 9.69 -3.64
N TYR A 99 -6.00 9.09 -2.99
CA TYR A 99 -5.38 7.86 -3.43
C TYR A 99 -4.68 7.16 -2.26
N ILE A 100 -4.45 5.87 -2.40
CA ILE A 100 -3.69 5.07 -1.45
C ILE A 100 -2.37 4.69 -2.09
N LEU A 101 -1.25 5.11 -1.49
CA LEU A 101 0.08 4.67 -1.88
C LEU A 101 0.43 3.37 -1.11
N ASP A 102 0.71 2.32 -1.84
CA ASP A 102 1.13 1.02 -1.33
C ASP A 102 2.55 0.70 -1.81
N GLY A 103 3.46 0.53 -0.86
CA GLY A 103 4.87 0.26 -1.15
C GLY A 103 5.66 1.48 -1.64
N TYR A 104 5.18 2.68 -1.39
CA TYR A 104 5.82 3.96 -1.62
C TYR A 104 5.29 4.99 -0.62
N PRO A 105 6.13 5.88 -0.05
CA PRO A 105 7.60 5.88 -0.16
C PRO A 105 8.25 4.73 0.63
N ARG A 106 9.45 4.31 0.22
CA ARG A 106 10.27 3.30 0.90
C ARG A 106 11.58 3.87 1.44
N THR A 107 11.96 5.05 1.00
CA THR A 107 13.16 5.76 1.45
C THR A 107 12.79 7.16 1.93
N LEU A 108 13.61 7.74 2.79
CA LEU A 108 13.39 9.12 3.25
C LEU A 108 13.40 10.09 2.07
N GLY A 109 14.32 9.91 1.10
CA GLY A 109 14.37 10.77 -0.09
C GLY A 109 13.09 10.72 -0.92
N GLN A 110 12.44 9.55 -1.03
CA GLN A 110 11.12 9.45 -1.67
C GLN A 110 10.03 10.18 -0.87
N ALA A 111 10.07 10.12 0.47
CA ALA A 111 9.08 10.79 1.32
C ALA A 111 9.20 12.32 1.22
N GLU A 112 10.41 12.84 1.31
CA GLU A 112 10.71 14.26 1.16
C GLU A 112 10.30 14.77 -0.22
N TRP A 113 10.66 14.04 -1.28
CA TRP A 113 10.23 14.37 -2.64
C TRP A 113 8.70 14.40 -2.78
N LEU A 114 7.98 13.42 -2.20
CA LEU A 114 6.51 13.38 -2.25
C LEU A 114 5.89 14.61 -1.56
N ASP A 115 6.36 14.94 -0.35
CA ASP A 115 5.88 16.11 0.39
C ASP A 115 6.17 17.41 -0.37
N GLU A 116 7.36 17.58 -0.95
CA GLU A 116 7.69 18.73 -1.80
C GLU A 116 6.75 18.86 -3.01
N GLN A 117 6.38 17.74 -3.64
CA GLN A 117 5.45 17.79 -4.76
C GLN A 117 4.04 18.22 -4.32
N LEU A 118 3.59 17.80 -3.13
CA LEU A 118 2.26 18.09 -2.60
C LEU A 118 2.17 19.48 -1.93
N ASP A 119 3.23 19.93 -1.28
CA ASP A 119 3.34 21.28 -0.70
C ASP A 119 3.59 22.37 -1.78
N GLY A 120 4.05 21.97 -2.98
CA GLY A 120 4.30 22.79 -4.14
C GLY A 120 3.04 22.99 -5.02
N PRO A 121 3.22 23.17 -6.34
CA PRO A 121 2.09 23.29 -7.28
C PRO A 121 1.23 22.02 -7.36
N GLY A 122 1.64 20.94 -6.69
CA GLY A 122 0.96 19.65 -6.66
C GLY A 122 1.09 18.89 -7.99
N PHE A 123 0.42 17.75 -8.05
CA PHE A 123 0.28 17.05 -9.32
C PHE A 123 -0.93 17.65 -10.05
N PRO A 124 -0.72 18.38 -11.17
CA PRO A 124 -1.84 18.92 -11.92
C PRO A 124 -2.72 17.77 -12.40
N GLY A 125 -4.01 17.85 -12.11
CA GLY A 125 -5.00 17.01 -12.78
C GLY A 125 -4.91 17.17 -14.29
N ALA A 126 -5.55 16.29 -15.06
CA ALA A 126 -5.54 16.34 -16.52
C ALA A 126 -5.93 17.71 -17.10
N ASP A 127 -6.67 18.52 -16.33
CA ASP A 127 -7.17 19.84 -16.69
C ASP A 127 -6.32 21.00 -16.13
N GLY A 128 -5.16 20.69 -15.50
CA GLY A 128 -4.26 21.70 -14.92
C GLY A 128 -4.78 22.38 -13.65
N ASP A 129 -5.93 21.94 -13.13
CA ASP A 129 -6.50 22.47 -11.89
C ASP A 129 -6.16 21.56 -10.70
N MET A 130 -5.87 22.18 -9.54
CA MET A 130 -5.57 21.47 -8.29
C MET A 130 -6.86 20.90 -7.73
N THR A 131 -6.93 19.58 -7.66
CA THR A 131 -8.05 18.91 -7.01
C THR A 131 -8.06 19.16 -5.50
N ALA A 132 -9.22 19.09 -4.85
CA ALA A 132 -9.33 19.25 -3.40
C ALA A 132 -8.39 18.29 -2.64
N ALA A 133 -8.20 17.07 -3.14
CA ALA A 133 -7.29 16.08 -2.55
C ALA A 133 -5.80 16.46 -2.71
N GLY A 134 -5.43 17.15 -3.78
CA GLY A 134 -4.05 17.59 -4.02
C GLY A 134 -3.59 18.74 -3.12
N ARG A 135 -4.48 19.29 -2.31
CA ARG A 135 -4.18 20.33 -1.30
C ARG A 135 -4.10 19.77 0.12
N LEU A 136 -4.41 18.51 0.31
CA LEU A 136 -4.37 17.87 1.61
C LEU A 136 -2.99 17.24 1.83
N PRO A 137 -2.42 17.40 3.06
CA PRO A 137 -1.14 16.78 3.36
C PRO A 137 -1.25 15.25 3.37
N VAL A 138 -0.13 14.59 3.12
CA VAL A 138 -0.02 13.13 3.26
C VAL A 138 -0.29 12.74 4.72
N ILE A 139 -1.11 11.71 4.92
CA ILE A 139 -1.28 11.04 6.20
C ILE A 139 -0.87 9.57 6.07
N ALA A 140 -0.29 9.02 7.13
CA ALA A 140 0.30 7.69 7.09
C ALA A 140 -0.22 6.80 8.23
N VAL A 141 -0.51 5.54 7.91
CA VAL A 141 -0.79 4.50 8.89
C VAL A 141 0.19 3.36 8.69
N SER A 142 0.90 2.97 9.76
CA SER A 142 1.74 1.78 9.78
C SER A 142 0.98 0.60 10.34
N ILE A 143 0.98 -0.50 9.62
CA ILE A 143 0.47 -1.78 10.09
C ILE A 143 1.63 -2.56 10.67
N GLU A 144 1.53 -2.96 11.94
CA GLU A 144 2.57 -3.72 12.63
C GLU A 144 2.14 -5.16 12.88
N VAL A 145 3.04 -6.09 12.60
CA VAL A 145 2.87 -7.55 12.76
C VAL A 145 4.21 -8.15 13.14
N ARG A 146 4.22 -9.16 13.99
CA ARG A 146 5.44 -9.85 14.40
C ARG A 146 6.12 -10.57 13.23
N TYR A 147 7.44 -10.72 13.33
CA TYR A 147 8.29 -11.26 12.26
C TYR A 147 7.89 -12.68 11.83
N ASP A 148 7.63 -13.57 12.77
CA ASP A 148 7.25 -14.96 12.51
C ASP A 148 5.94 -15.06 11.72
N GLU A 149 4.98 -14.23 12.05
CA GLU A 149 3.71 -14.15 11.32
C GLU A 149 3.91 -13.54 9.93
N LEU A 150 4.78 -12.54 9.77
CA LEU A 150 5.12 -11.95 8.48
C LEU A 150 5.72 -12.98 7.51
N LEU A 151 6.69 -13.77 8.00
CA LEU A 151 7.31 -14.84 7.21
C LEU A 151 6.25 -15.85 6.72
N ARG A 152 5.38 -16.29 7.63
CA ARG A 152 4.28 -17.19 7.32
C ARG A 152 3.32 -16.60 6.27
N ARG A 153 2.99 -15.30 6.39
CA ARG A 153 2.13 -14.62 5.42
C ARG A 153 2.75 -14.52 4.05
N ILE A 154 4.03 -14.20 3.96
CA ILE A 154 4.74 -14.09 2.68
C ILE A 154 4.85 -15.45 1.98
N THR A 155 5.34 -16.47 2.66
CA THR A 155 5.54 -17.79 2.07
C THR A 155 4.22 -18.49 1.71
N GLY A 156 3.15 -18.19 2.47
CA GLY A 156 1.80 -18.69 2.22
C GLY A 156 1.00 -17.91 1.17
N ARG A 157 1.49 -16.76 0.71
CA ARG A 157 0.74 -15.89 -0.22
C ARG A 157 0.57 -16.55 -1.59
N ARG A 158 -0.65 -16.43 -2.11
CA ARG A 158 -1.01 -16.78 -3.50
C ARG A 158 -1.79 -15.63 -4.10
N THR A 159 -1.68 -15.44 -5.41
CA THR A 159 -2.35 -14.34 -6.11
C THR A 159 -3.07 -14.90 -7.33
N GLY A 160 -4.32 -14.50 -7.54
CA GLY A 160 -5.07 -14.80 -8.76
C GLY A 160 -4.35 -14.23 -9.98
N SER A 161 -4.14 -15.07 -10.99
CA SER A 161 -3.39 -14.68 -12.18
C SER A 161 -4.09 -13.58 -12.99
N VAL A 162 -5.42 -13.56 -12.97
CA VAL A 162 -6.29 -12.59 -13.68
C VAL A 162 -6.93 -11.61 -12.69
N SER A 163 -7.66 -12.10 -11.69
CA SER A 163 -8.38 -11.27 -10.71
C SER A 163 -7.48 -10.38 -9.85
N LYS A 164 -6.21 -10.78 -9.68
CA LYS A 164 -5.24 -10.20 -8.74
C LYS A 164 -5.61 -10.34 -7.27
N LYS A 165 -6.71 -11.05 -6.95
CA LYS A 165 -7.11 -11.33 -5.57
C LYS A 165 -6.00 -12.06 -4.82
N ILE A 166 -5.79 -11.67 -3.57
CA ILE A 166 -4.73 -12.22 -2.71
C ILE A 166 -5.35 -13.25 -1.78
N TYR A 167 -4.73 -14.42 -1.73
CA TYR A 167 -5.04 -15.53 -0.83
C TYR A 167 -3.83 -15.84 0.05
N ASN A 168 -4.06 -16.58 1.12
CA ASN A 168 -3.01 -17.15 1.93
C ASN A 168 -3.36 -18.59 2.31
N ILE A 169 -2.50 -19.54 1.96
CA ILE A 169 -2.76 -20.97 2.17
C ILE A 169 -2.90 -21.35 3.65
N TYR A 170 -2.44 -20.51 4.59
CA TYR A 170 -2.50 -20.79 6.02
C TYR A 170 -3.65 -20.07 6.73
N THR A 171 -4.03 -18.85 6.29
CA THR A 171 -4.97 -17.99 7.01
C THR A 171 -6.25 -17.70 6.23
N HIS A 172 -6.17 -17.64 4.90
CA HIS A 172 -7.27 -17.36 3.98
C HIS A 172 -7.13 -18.19 2.70
N PRO A 173 -7.27 -19.53 2.81
CA PRO A 173 -7.16 -20.40 1.65
C PRO A 173 -8.30 -20.14 0.65
N PRO A 174 -8.11 -20.43 -0.62
CA PRO A 174 -9.20 -20.45 -1.59
C PRO A 174 -10.20 -21.57 -1.29
N LEU A 175 -11.41 -21.47 -1.81
CA LEU A 175 -12.45 -22.52 -1.67
C LEU A 175 -12.02 -23.86 -2.30
N VAL A 176 -11.30 -23.76 -3.45
CA VAL A 176 -10.69 -24.91 -4.10
C VAL A 176 -9.19 -24.70 -4.15
N GLU A 177 -8.43 -25.63 -3.62
CA GLU A 177 -6.97 -25.53 -3.55
C GLU A 177 -6.36 -25.24 -4.92
N GLY A 178 -5.52 -24.17 -4.98
CA GLY A 178 -4.81 -23.77 -6.17
C GLY A 178 -5.62 -22.99 -7.20
N LEU A 179 -6.93 -22.74 -6.97
CA LEU A 179 -7.78 -21.99 -7.88
C LEU A 179 -8.28 -20.69 -7.25
N ASP A 180 -8.47 -19.70 -8.10
CA ASP A 180 -9.04 -18.39 -7.74
C ASP A 180 -10.56 -18.51 -7.58
N ASP A 181 -11.11 -18.06 -6.45
CA ASP A 181 -12.56 -18.10 -6.19
C ASP A 181 -13.37 -17.13 -7.08
N VAL A 182 -12.71 -16.16 -7.72
CA VAL A 182 -13.39 -15.13 -8.54
C VAL A 182 -13.60 -15.60 -9.97
N ASP A 183 -12.58 -16.22 -10.57
CA ASP A 183 -12.57 -16.53 -12.00
C ASP A 183 -12.16 -17.98 -12.32
N GLY A 184 -11.83 -18.78 -11.29
CA GLY A 184 -11.42 -20.17 -11.44
C GLY A 184 -10.04 -20.39 -12.07
N THR A 185 -9.26 -19.33 -12.29
CA THR A 185 -7.91 -19.46 -12.84
C THR A 185 -6.91 -19.95 -11.80
N PRO A 186 -5.79 -20.58 -12.21
CA PRO A 186 -4.77 -21.02 -11.27
C PRO A 186 -4.19 -19.87 -10.44
N LEU A 187 -4.02 -20.10 -9.14
CA LEU A 187 -3.28 -19.23 -8.25
C LEU A 187 -1.78 -19.36 -8.49
N VAL A 188 -1.08 -18.24 -8.40
CA VAL A 188 0.38 -18.20 -8.56
C VAL A 188 1.05 -17.67 -7.30
N GLN A 189 2.19 -18.25 -6.94
CA GLN A 189 3.10 -17.66 -5.97
C GLN A 189 4.00 -16.66 -6.69
N ARG A 190 4.21 -15.50 -6.08
CA ARG A 190 5.16 -14.51 -6.63
C ARG A 190 6.59 -15.06 -6.53
N PRO A 191 7.46 -14.82 -7.52
CA PRO A 191 8.84 -15.30 -7.47
C PRO A 191 9.65 -14.76 -6.28
N ASP A 192 9.24 -13.60 -5.76
CA ASP A 192 9.86 -12.91 -4.62
C ASP A 192 9.23 -13.27 -3.26
N ASP A 193 8.36 -14.28 -3.19
CA ASP A 193 7.73 -14.75 -1.96
C ASP A 193 8.46 -15.97 -1.36
N THR A 194 9.79 -15.87 -1.24
CA THR A 194 10.66 -16.86 -0.60
C THR A 194 11.21 -16.33 0.73
N GLU A 195 11.72 -17.21 1.58
CA GLU A 195 12.29 -16.82 2.87
C GLU A 195 13.53 -15.95 2.70
N GLU A 196 14.39 -16.27 1.74
CA GLU A 196 15.62 -15.53 1.47
C GLU A 196 15.32 -14.10 1.00
N VAL A 197 14.41 -13.95 0.05
CA VAL A 197 13.99 -12.63 -0.45
C VAL A 197 13.26 -11.85 0.63
N PHE A 198 12.47 -12.53 1.47
CA PHE A 198 11.81 -11.89 2.61
C PHE A 198 12.84 -11.32 3.60
N ALA A 199 13.89 -12.08 3.95
CA ALA A 199 14.94 -11.61 4.86
C ALA A 199 15.64 -10.36 4.31
N GLU A 200 16.00 -10.33 3.01
CA GLU A 200 16.58 -9.14 2.38
C GLU A 200 15.62 -7.95 2.41
N ARG A 201 14.32 -8.17 2.10
CA ARG A 201 13.30 -7.11 2.15
C ARG A 201 13.09 -6.57 3.58
N MET A 202 13.21 -7.41 4.62
CA MET A 202 13.14 -6.97 6.01
C MET A 202 14.33 -6.11 6.39
N LYS A 203 15.54 -6.46 5.92
CA LYS A 203 16.73 -5.64 6.08
C LYS A 203 16.55 -4.27 5.41
N GLN A 204 16.13 -4.25 4.14
CA GLN A 204 15.84 -3.01 3.40
C GLN A 204 14.76 -2.16 4.12
N PHE A 205 13.73 -2.80 4.65
CA PHE A 205 12.71 -2.12 5.43
C PHE A 205 13.29 -1.45 6.68
N ALA A 206 14.09 -2.17 7.45
CA ALA A 206 14.70 -1.65 8.68
C ALA A 206 15.67 -0.49 8.40
N GLU A 207 16.45 -0.58 7.33
CA GLU A 207 17.50 0.40 7.01
C GLU A 207 16.92 1.64 6.29
N LEU A 208 15.99 1.46 5.37
CA LEU A 208 15.55 2.51 4.45
C LEU A 208 14.13 3.01 4.72
N THR A 209 13.22 2.15 5.19
CA THR A 209 11.81 2.51 5.36
C THR A 209 11.47 2.94 6.79
N ALA A 210 12.19 2.48 7.81
CA ALA A 210 12.00 2.96 9.17
C ALA A 210 12.18 4.50 9.29
N PRO A 211 13.14 5.15 8.61
CA PRO A 211 13.24 6.61 8.58
C PRO A 211 11.99 7.32 8.01
N VAL A 212 11.28 6.71 7.07
CA VAL A 212 10.00 7.24 6.55
C VAL A 212 8.93 7.29 7.63
N ILE A 213 8.86 6.25 8.46
CA ILE A 213 7.94 6.20 9.60
C ILE A 213 8.22 7.35 10.57
N GLU A 214 9.49 7.58 10.91
CA GLU A 214 9.89 8.65 11.81
C GLU A 214 9.62 10.04 11.20
N HIS A 215 9.79 10.21 9.89
CA HIS A 215 9.47 11.43 9.17
C HIS A 215 7.98 11.82 9.36
N TYR A 216 7.04 10.94 9.03
CA TYR A 216 5.61 11.23 9.19
C TYR A 216 5.16 11.28 10.65
N ARG A 217 5.82 10.54 11.56
CA ARG A 217 5.60 10.66 13.01
C ARG A 217 5.99 12.04 13.51
N GLY A 218 7.16 12.55 13.10
CA GLY A 218 7.64 13.89 13.44
C GLY A 218 6.72 15.01 12.96
N LEU A 219 6.03 14.81 11.82
CA LEU A 219 5.04 15.74 11.30
C LEU A 219 3.66 15.64 11.98
N GLY A 220 3.45 14.72 12.92
CA GLY A 220 2.14 14.48 13.56
C GLY A 220 1.10 13.86 12.60
N ARG A 221 1.52 13.33 11.47
CA ARG A 221 0.66 12.79 10.39
C ARG A 221 0.70 11.24 10.35
N PHE A 222 0.90 10.60 11.49
CA PHE A 222 1.18 9.17 11.57
C PHE A 222 0.41 8.49 12.71
N GLU A 223 -0.13 7.30 12.46
CA GLU A 223 -0.66 6.38 13.47
C GLU A 223 -0.23 4.92 13.20
N VAL A 224 -0.27 4.10 14.26
CA VAL A 224 0.06 2.67 14.20
C VAL A 224 -1.20 1.85 14.41
N VAL A 225 -1.33 0.75 13.67
CA VAL A 225 -2.42 -0.23 13.77
C VAL A 225 -1.86 -1.63 13.97
N ASP A 226 -2.44 -2.38 14.91
CA ASP A 226 -2.15 -3.79 15.13
C ASP A 226 -2.69 -4.65 13.97
N GLY A 227 -1.80 -5.19 13.15
CA GLY A 227 -2.10 -6.03 11.98
C GLY A 227 -2.27 -7.52 12.28
N GLU A 228 -2.24 -7.93 13.56
CA GLU A 228 -2.46 -9.34 13.96
C GLU A 228 -3.93 -9.68 14.17
N LYS A 229 -4.81 -8.70 14.13
CA LYS A 229 -6.27 -8.88 14.24
C LYS A 229 -6.88 -9.41 12.93
N SER A 230 -8.19 -9.67 12.95
CA SER A 230 -8.91 -10.03 11.71
C SER A 230 -8.84 -8.90 10.67
N VAL A 231 -8.98 -9.25 9.40
CA VAL A 231 -8.92 -8.28 8.28
C VAL A 231 -9.90 -7.13 8.51
N GLU A 232 -11.13 -7.43 8.95
CA GLU A 232 -12.19 -6.46 9.20
C GLU A 232 -11.81 -5.51 10.35
N THR A 233 -11.25 -6.05 11.45
CA THR A 233 -10.81 -5.26 12.59
C THR A 233 -9.66 -4.32 12.20
N VAL A 234 -8.69 -4.82 11.43
CA VAL A 234 -7.58 -4.01 10.91
C VAL A 234 -8.11 -2.92 10.00
N THR A 235 -9.04 -3.23 9.09
CA THR A 235 -9.68 -2.25 8.20
C THR A 235 -10.36 -1.15 9.00
N ALA A 236 -11.19 -1.50 9.99
CA ALA A 236 -11.88 -0.53 10.84
C ALA A 236 -10.89 0.36 11.63
N SER A 237 -9.81 -0.23 12.13
CA SER A 237 -8.76 0.50 12.84
C SER A 237 -8.02 1.48 11.93
N ILE A 238 -7.69 1.08 10.69
CA ILE A 238 -7.07 1.96 9.69
C ILE A 238 -8.01 3.09 9.32
N ALA A 239 -9.28 2.81 8.99
CA ALA A 239 -10.24 3.83 8.63
C ALA A 239 -10.39 4.88 9.75
N THR A 240 -10.56 4.44 10.99
CA THR A 240 -10.65 5.32 12.16
C THR A 240 -9.37 6.15 12.36
N ALA A 241 -8.19 5.55 12.20
CA ALA A 241 -6.92 6.27 12.32
C ALA A 241 -6.78 7.36 11.24
N LEU A 242 -7.14 7.05 9.99
CA LEU A 242 -7.07 7.99 8.87
C LEU A 242 -8.08 9.14 9.03
N GLU A 243 -9.30 8.87 9.49
CA GLU A 243 -10.28 9.91 9.79
C GLU A 243 -9.75 10.87 10.88
N ARG A 244 -9.21 10.33 11.98
CA ARG A 244 -8.60 11.16 13.04
C ARG A 244 -7.45 12.02 12.53
N LEU A 245 -6.55 11.42 11.72
CA LEU A 245 -5.42 12.13 11.14
C LEU A 245 -5.90 13.24 10.20
N ARG A 246 -6.90 12.97 9.36
CA ARG A 246 -7.44 13.94 8.43
C ARG A 246 -8.10 15.13 9.15
N HIS A 247 -8.84 14.88 10.23
CA HIS A 247 -9.42 15.95 11.05
C HIS A 247 -8.36 16.82 11.76
N ARG A 248 -7.16 16.30 12.03
CA ARG A 248 -6.06 17.09 12.63
C ARG A 248 -5.30 17.92 11.61
N THR A 249 -5.38 17.57 10.33
CA THR A 249 -4.59 18.17 9.26
C THR A 249 -5.39 19.01 8.27
N ALA A 250 -6.72 19.06 8.43
CA ALA A 250 -7.66 19.83 7.60
C ALA A 250 -7.79 21.31 8.05
#